data_a6b3404d372a07fab1d506771419aa04
#
_entry.id   a6b3404d372a07fab1d506771419aa04
#
_cell.length_a   1.000
_cell.length_b   1.000
_cell.length_c   1.000
_cell.angle_alpha   90.00
_cell.angle_beta   90.00
_cell.angle_gamma   90.00
#
_symmetry.space_group_name_H-M   'P 1'
#
loop_
_entity.id
_entity.type
_entity.pdbx_description
1 polymer ?
#
loop_
_entity_poly.entity_id
_entity_poly.type
_entity_poly.pdbx_seq_one_letter_code
_entity_poly.pdbx_strand_id
1 'polypeptide(L)'
;DSPFYSKLTQALSNEIVSRGLIPFIEQTQYSPDAAEHALSSNPFSGQLFDGEILHATGLGTNVPLSKLNGGRPFVLLDACEETPTVDAVNFPNEEAERAAMQHLIDRGCRNIAIVGHRFTPRADLAHVQNAFALRLRGACGALSDAGLPYDESMVFEAGDVANGIIAGHAIAERILAARSGHGGTEFDGACCANDFAAFGVIRGLADRGLRVPQDVK
;
A
#
# COMPACT_ATOMS: atom_id res chain seq x y z
N ASP A 1 -8.38 -10.58 -4.46
CA ASP A 1 -9.08 -10.50 -3.17
C ASP A 1 -8.06 -10.60 -2.03
N SER A 2 -7.74 -9.47 -1.38
CA SER A 2 -6.85 -9.47 -0.22
C SER A 2 -7.64 -9.85 1.03
N PRO A 3 -7.20 -10.84 1.84
CA PRO A 3 -7.82 -11.18 3.12
C PRO A 3 -7.90 -10.00 4.09
N PHE A 4 -7.02 -9.01 3.94
CA PHE A 4 -7.07 -7.78 4.72
C PHE A 4 -8.40 -7.04 4.53
N TYR A 5 -8.81 -6.80 3.28
CA TYR A 5 -10.06 -6.08 3.00
C TYR A 5 -11.30 -6.88 3.41
N SER A 6 -11.25 -8.19 3.24
CA SER A 6 -12.35 -9.06 3.71
C SER A 6 -12.52 -8.99 5.23
N LYS A 7 -11.41 -9.00 5.99
CA LYS A 7 -11.44 -8.85 7.45
C LYS A 7 -11.87 -7.45 7.88
N LEU A 8 -11.39 -6.41 7.20
CA LEU A 8 -11.78 -5.03 7.47
C LEU A 8 -13.29 -4.85 7.26
N THR A 9 -13.82 -5.30 6.12
CA THR A 9 -15.24 -5.24 5.81
C THR A 9 -16.08 -6.01 6.83
N GLN A 10 -15.62 -7.20 7.24
CA GLN A 10 -16.30 -7.99 8.27
C GLN A 10 -16.31 -7.27 9.61
N ALA A 11 -15.19 -6.69 10.03
CA ALA A 11 -15.08 -5.96 11.29
C ALA A 11 -15.98 -4.72 11.31
N LEU A 12 -15.97 -3.94 10.23
CA LEU A 12 -16.87 -2.79 10.06
C LEU A 12 -18.34 -3.21 10.10
N SER A 13 -18.70 -4.27 9.36
CA SER A 13 -20.07 -4.77 9.34
C SER A 13 -20.54 -5.21 10.74
N ASN A 14 -19.70 -5.92 11.48
CA ASN A 14 -20.02 -6.36 12.84
C ASN A 14 -20.23 -5.16 13.78
N GLU A 15 -19.37 -4.14 13.68
CA GLU A 15 -19.50 -2.94 14.51
C GLU A 15 -20.75 -2.13 14.17
N ILE A 16 -21.06 -1.97 12.87
CA ILE A 16 -22.28 -1.29 12.41
C ILE A 16 -23.53 -2.00 12.93
N VAL A 17 -23.59 -3.33 12.79
CA VAL A 17 -24.73 -4.14 13.30
C VAL A 17 -24.84 -4.06 14.83
N SER A 18 -23.73 -4.07 15.56
CA SER A 18 -23.74 -3.96 17.02
C SER A 18 -24.34 -2.65 17.52
N ARG A 19 -24.29 -1.61 16.69
CA ARG A 19 -24.88 -0.29 16.93
C ARG A 19 -26.34 -0.16 16.47
N GLY A 20 -26.95 -1.26 15.98
CA GLY A 20 -28.33 -1.27 15.49
C GLY A 20 -28.51 -0.69 14.10
N LEU A 21 -27.42 -0.53 13.33
CA LEU A 21 -27.42 -0.04 11.97
C LEU A 21 -27.34 -1.20 10.97
N ILE A 22 -27.70 -0.95 9.72
CA ILE A 22 -27.68 -1.95 8.64
C ILE A 22 -26.55 -1.57 7.67
N PRO A 23 -25.51 -2.42 7.52
CA PRO A 23 -24.43 -2.16 6.56
C PRO A 23 -24.91 -2.46 5.13
N PHE A 24 -24.60 -1.55 4.21
CA PHE A 24 -24.67 -1.78 2.78
C PHE A 24 -23.25 -1.65 2.22
N ILE A 25 -22.80 -2.62 1.41
CA ILE A 25 -21.43 -2.68 0.90
C ILE A 25 -21.46 -2.57 -0.61
N GLU A 26 -20.79 -1.57 -1.13
CA GLU A 26 -20.56 -1.38 -2.55
C GLU A 26 -19.06 -1.51 -2.86
N GLN A 27 -18.73 -2.26 -3.90
CA GLN A 27 -17.34 -2.45 -4.34
C GLN A 27 -17.05 -1.57 -5.55
N THR A 28 -16.16 -0.61 -5.38
CA THR A 28 -15.74 0.34 -6.44
C THR A 28 -14.57 -0.17 -7.29
N GLN A 29 -14.05 -1.37 -7.00
CA GLN A 29 -12.95 -2.03 -7.71
C GLN A 29 -11.69 -1.14 -7.87
N TYR A 30 -11.39 -0.33 -6.87
CA TYR A 30 -10.29 0.66 -6.88
C TYR A 30 -10.40 1.72 -7.99
N SER A 31 -11.56 1.92 -8.57
CA SER A 31 -11.80 2.96 -9.56
C SER A 31 -12.20 4.26 -8.86
N PRO A 32 -11.42 5.35 -9.01
CA PRO A 32 -11.80 6.66 -8.50
C PRO A 32 -13.12 7.15 -9.09
N ASP A 33 -13.35 6.92 -10.38
CA ASP A 33 -14.58 7.30 -11.08
C ASP A 33 -15.80 6.54 -10.53
N ALA A 34 -15.64 5.24 -10.23
CA ALA A 34 -16.70 4.45 -9.62
C ALA A 34 -16.99 4.92 -8.19
N ALA A 35 -15.97 5.29 -7.43
CA ALA A 35 -16.13 5.84 -6.08
C ALA A 35 -16.83 7.21 -6.12
N GLU A 36 -16.43 8.10 -7.03
CA GLU A 36 -17.09 9.38 -7.23
C GLU A 36 -18.55 9.20 -7.67
N HIS A 37 -18.80 8.24 -8.56
CA HIS A 37 -20.17 7.92 -9.00
C HIS A 37 -21.01 7.37 -7.84
N ALA A 38 -20.48 6.47 -7.02
CA ALA A 38 -21.16 5.95 -5.84
C ALA A 38 -21.55 7.06 -4.86
N LEU A 39 -20.67 8.06 -4.68
CA LEU A 39 -20.90 9.19 -3.79
C LEU A 39 -21.90 10.22 -4.36
N SER A 40 -21.82 10.52 -5.67
CA SER A 40 -22.52 11.66 -6.28
C SER A 40 -23.80 11.30 -7.02
N SER A 41 -23.86 10.11 -7.62
CA SER A 41 -24.86 9.77 -8.62
C SER A 41 -25.81 8.65 -8.22
N ASN A 42 -25.59 8.02 -7.05
CA ASN A 42 -26.54 7.03 -6.58
C ASN A 42 -27.83 7.76 -6.18
N PRO A 43 -28.93 7.65 -6.96
CA PRO A 43 -30.19 8.35 -6.67
C PRO A 43 -30.78 7.91 -5.32
N PHE A 44 -30.28 6.82 -4.75
CA PHE A 44 -30.67 6.33 -3.44
C PHE A 44 -29.77 6.85 -2.32
N SER A 45 -28.55 7.32 -2.60
CA SER A 45 -27.58 7.77 -1.58
C SER A 45 -28.11 8.94 -0.76
N GLY A 46 -28.90 9.84 -1.35
CA GLY A 46 -29.48 11.00 -0.64
C GLY A 46 -30.61 10.69 0.35
N GLN A 47 -31.21 9.50 0.28
CA GLN A 47 -32.42 9.17 1.06
C GLN A 47 -32.34 7.85 1.84
N LEU A 48 -31.35 6.97 1.53
CA LEU A 48 -31.30 5.62 2.10
C LEU A 48 -30.20 5.43 3.12
N PHE A 49 -29.16 6.25 3.13
CA PHE A 49 -28.02 6.06 4.02
C PHE A 49 -27.86 7.21 5.01
N ASP A 50 -27.66 6.86 6.28
CA ASP A 50 -27.46 7.81 7.37
C ASP A 50 -26.00 8.29 7.44
N GLY A 51 -25.06 7.54 6.85
CA GLY A 51 -23.64 7.87 6.80
C GLY A 51 -22.88 6.95 5.85
N GLU A 52 -21.64 7.30 5.55
CA GLU A 52 -20.80 6.61 4.59
C GLU A 52 -19.38 6.40 5.13
N ILE A 53 -18.81 5.23 4.88
CA ILE A 53 -17.41 4.92 5.12
C ILE A 53 -16.80 4.53 3.78
N LEU A 54 -15.82 5.30 3.29
CA LEU A 54 -15.21 5.07 2.00
C LEU A 54 -13.74 4.70 2.16
N HIS A 55 -13.36 3.53 1.63
CA HIS A 55 -11.96 3.20 1.39
C HIS A 55 -11.61 3.64 -0.03
N ALA A 56 -10.94 4.76 -0.16
CA ALA A 56 -10.60 5.33 -1.45
C ALA A 56 -9.17 5.86 -1.45
N THR A 57 -8.28 5.12 -2.03
CA THR A 57 -6.93 5.58 -2.33
C THR A 57 -6.96 6.48 -3.56
N GLY A 58 -6.65 7.76 -3.38
CA GLY A 58 -6.42 8.66 -4.51
C GLY A 58 -7.67 9.23 -5.17
N LEU A 59 -8.75 9.47 -4.43
CA LEU A 59 -9.79 10.37 -4.85
C LEU A 59 -9.22 11.79 -4.96
N GLY A 60 -8.45 12.04 -6.01
CA GLY A 60 -8.04 13.37 -6.42
C GLY A 60 -9.24 14.10 -7.00
N THR A 61 -10.21 14.43 -6.17
CA THR A 61 -11.38 15.16 -6.64
C THR A 61 -11.12 16.66 -6.54
N ASN A 62 -11.39 17.36 -7.62
CA ASN A 62 -11.49 18.82 -7.61
C ASN A 62 -12.73 19.31 -6.82
N VAL A 63 -13.50 18.41 -6.24
CA VAL A 63 -14.71 18.69 -5.47
C VAL A 63 -14.49 18.21 -4.03
N PRO A 64 -14.71 19.10 -3.04
CA PRO A 64 -14.63 18.70 -1.64
C PRO A 64 -15.54 17.51 -1.35
N LEU A 65 -14.98 16.44 -0.77
CA LEU A 65 -15.70 15.20 -0.43
C LEU A 65 -16.96 15.48 0.40
N SER A 66 -16.89 16.47 1.30
CA SER A 66 -18.04 16.94 2.10
C SER A 66 -19.22 17.47 1.27
N LYS A 67 -19.00 17.79 -0.01
CA LYS A 67 -20.07 18.19 -0.94
C LYS A 67 -20.62 17.03 -1.76
N LEU A 68 -19.81 15.97 -1.94
CA LEU A 68 -20.22 14.79 -2.69
C LEU A 68 -21.25 13.95 -1.93
N ASN A 69 -21.13 13.85 -0.61
CA ASN A 69 -22.01 13.03 0.22
C ASN A 69 -23.32 13.71 0.65
N GLY A 70 -23.65 14.89 0.13
CA GLY A 70 -24.87 15.61 0.49
C GLY A 70 -24.93 16.08 1.96
N GLY A 71 -23.77 16.24 2.63
CA GLY A 71 -23.68 16.70 4.01
C GLY A 71 -23.96 15.62 5.07
N ARG A 72 -24.01 14.34 4.71
CA ARG A 72 -24.12 13.23 5.66
C ARG A 72 -22.79 12.97 6.38
N PRO A 73 -22.80 12.32 7.55
CA PRO A 73 -21.59 11.82 8.18
C PRO A 73 -20.77 10.97 7.21
N PHE A 74 -19.48 11.26 7.11
CA PHE A 74 -18.58 10.64 6.14
C PHE A 74 -17.21 10.41 6.75
N VAL A 75 -16.68 9.20 6.60
CA VAL A 75 -15.35 8.84 7.09
C VAL A 75 -14.55 8.19 5.96
N LEU A 76 -13.31 8.66 5.78
CA LEU A 76 -12.37 8.05 4.87
C LEU A 76 -11.51 7.00 5.58
N LEU A 77 -11.22 5.91 4.87
CA LEU A 77 -10.23 4.92 5.29
C LEU A 77 -9.03 4.98 4.35
N ASP A 78 -7.84 5.17 4.91
CA ASP A 78 -6.54 5.20 4.22
C ASP A 78 -6.48 6.21 3.06
N ALA A 79 -7.05 7.38 3.27
CA ALA A 79 -7.05 8.47 2.29
C ALA A 79 -5.66 9.07 2.08
N CYS A 80 -4.80 8.99 3.10
CA CYS A 80 -3.43 9.50 3.07
C CYS A 80 -3.32 11.01 2.80
N GLU A 81 -4.36 11.79 3.03
CA GLU A 81 -4.33 13.25 2.87
C GLU A 81 -3.52 13.88 4.01
N GLU A 82 -2.65 14.83 3.67
CA GLU A 82 -1.87 15.59 4.67
C GLU A 82 -2.77 16.44 5.56
N THR A 83 -3.81 17.02 4.95
CA THR A 83 -4.83 17.79 5.66
C THR A 83 -6.21 17.25 5.29
N PRO A 84 -6.77 16.32 6.06
CA PRO A 84 -8.07 15.74 5.77
C PRO A 84 -9.17 16.81 5.75
N THR A 85 -10.01 16.77 4.73
CA THR A 85 -11.19 17.66 4.60
C THR A 85 -12.43 17.06 5.26
N VAL A 86 -12.38 15.78 5.60
CA VAL A 86 -13.40 15.02 6.32
C VAL A 86 -12.70 14.10 7.33
N ASP A 87 -13.47 13.52 8.25
CA ASP A 87 -12.92 12.55 9.20
C ASP A 87 -12.24 11.40 8.46
N ALA A 88 -11.04 11.03 8.91
CA ALA A 88 -10.25 9.99 8.28
C ALA A 88 -9.59 9.07 9.30
N VAL A 89 -9.54 7.77 8.97
CA VAL A 89 -8.76 6.77 9.69
C VAL A 89 -7.70 6.24 8.74
N ASN A 90 -6.44 6.54 9.04
CA ASN A 90 -5.31 6.19 8.19
C ASN A 90 -4.43 5.12 8.85
N PHE A 91 -3.76 4.31 8.02
CA PHE A 91 -2.69 3.45 8.49
C PHE A 91 -1.40 4.25 8.63
N PRO A 92 -0.52 3.90 9.57
CA PRO A 92 0.79 4.57 9.74
C PRO A 92 1.77 4.11 8.64
N ASN A 93 1.42 4.39 7.37
CA ASN A 93 2.13 3.87 6.19
C ASN A 93 3.62 4.24 6.20
N GLU A 94 3.95 5.49 6.49
CA GLU A 94 5.33 5.97 6.48
C GLU A 94 6.14 5.40 7.66
N GLU A 95 5.58 5.48 8.86
CA GLU A 95 6.23 5.01 10.09
C GLU A 95 6.39 3.48 10.09
N ALA A 96 5.39 2.76 9.59
CA ALA A 96 5.44 1.30 9.52
C ALA A 96 6.52 0.82 8.53
N GLU A 97 6.59 1.40 7.34
CA GLU A 97 7.62 1.05 6.35
C GLU A 97 9.01 1.44 6.85
N ARG A 98 9.14 2.63 7.50
CA ARG A 98 10.38 3.05 8.12
C ARG A 98 10.85 2.04 9.15
N ALA A 99 9.96 1.53 10.00
CA ALA A 99 10.28 0.53 11.01
C ALA A 99 10.70 -0.81 10.39
N ALA A 100 10.02 -1.25 9.33
CA ALA A 100 10.36 -2.47 8.60
C ALA A 100 11.74 -2.37 7.93
N MET A 101 12.02 -1.26 7.26
CA MET A 101 13.31 -0.99 6.65
C MET A 101 14.42 -0.91 7.69
N GLN A 102 14.18 -0.20 8.81
CA GLN A 102 15.14 -0.11 9.92
C GLN A 102 15.46 -1.49 10.50
N HIS A 103 14.46 -2.36 10.63
CA HIS A 103 14.68 -3.72 11.09
C HIS A 103 15.67 -4.49 10.19
N LEU A 104 15.54 -4.39 8.88
CA LEU A 104 16.49 -5.01 7.94
C LEU A 104 17.89 -4.42 8.09
N ILE A 105 17.99 -3.09 8.22
CA ILE A 105 19.26 -2.38 8.44
C ILE A 105 19.93 -2.84 9.72
N ASP A 106 19.19 -2.97 10.82
CA ASP A 106 19.68 -3.44 12.13
C ASP A 106 20.14 -4.91 12.07
N ARG A 107 19.55 -5.69 11.15
CA ARG A 107 20.00 -7.06 10.86
C ARG A 107 21.22 -7.14 9.94
N GLY A 108 21.79 -6.02 9.58
CA GLY A 108 23.02 -5.91 8.81
C GLY A 108 22.81 -5.78 7.31
N CYS A 109 21.57 -5.65 6.82
CA CYS A 109 21.32 -5.42 5.40
C CYS A 109 21.82 -4.04 4.97
N ARG A 110 22.36 -3.97 3.77
CA ARG A 110 22.88 -2.73 3.18
C ARG A 110 22.39 -2.49 1.75
N ASN A 111 22.02 -3.55 1.04
CA ASN A 111 21.50 -3.53 -0.32
C ASN A 111 20.09 -4.13 -0.30
N ILE A 112 19.08 -3.30 -0.02
CA ILE A 112 17.72 -3.75 0.25
C ILE A 112 16.82 -3.48 -0.96
N ALA A 113 16.22 -4.53 -1.51
CA ALA A 113 15.20 -4.40 -2.53
C ALA A 113 13.88 -3.92 -1.91
N ILE A 114 13.21 -2.97 -2.54
CA ILE A 114 11.88 -2.49 -2.15
C ILE A 114 10.86 -3.09 -3.13
N VAL A 115 9.95 -3.91 -2.62
CA VAL A 115 9.16 -4.81 -3.45
C VAL A 115 7.67 -4.55 -3.35
N GLY A 116 7.02 -4.46 -4.50
CA GLY A 116 5.56 -4.42 -4.59
C GLY A 116 4.93 -3.04 -4.43
N HIS A 117 5.73 -2.01 -4.22
CA HIS A 117 5.25 -0.62 -4.19
C HIS A 117 5.03 -0.10 -5.62
N ARG A 118 4.05 0.78 -5.78
CA ARG A 118 3.96 1.59 -6.98
C ARG A 118 5.11 2.59 -6.96
N PHE A 119 5.90 2.62 -8.02
CA PHE A 119 7.04 3.51 -8.12
C PHE A 119 6.61 4.98 -8.14
N THR A 120 7.30 5.78 -7.36
CA THR A 120 7.21 7.24 -7.38
C THR A 120 8.64 7.76 -7.35
N PRO A 121 9.06 8.60 -8.31
CA PRO A 121 10.40 9.18 -8.31
C PRO A 121 10.69 9.89 -6.99
N ARG A 122 11.93 9.81 -6.52
CA ARG A 122 12.34 10.43 -5.25
C ARG A 122 12.02 11.92 -5.20
N ALA A 123 12.17 12.61 -6.32
CA ALA A 123 11.87 14.04 -6.42
C ALA A 123 10.39 14.37 -6.16
N ASP A 124 9.49 13.43 -6.44
CA ASP A 124 8.04 13.62 -6.34
C ASP A 124 7.46 13.08 -5.03
N LEU A 125 8.24 12.29 -4.28
CA LEU A 125 7.77 11.65 -3.05
C LEU A 125 7.21 12.63 -2.02
N ALA A 126 7.74 13.85 -1.94
CA ALA A 126 7.27 14.87 -1.02
C ALA A 126 5.87 15.41 -1.37
N HIS A 127 5.45 15.26 -2.62
CA HIS A 127 4.23 15.88 -3.16
C HIS A 127 3.12 14.87 -3.44
N VAL A 128 3.44 13.58 -3.48
CA VAL A 128 2.47 12.52 -3.75
C VAL A 128 1.92 11.97 -2.43
N GLN A 129 0.60 12.08 -2.25
CA GLN A 129 -0.11 11.64 -1.04
C GLN A 129 -0.93 10.38 -1.37
N ASN A 130 -0.30 9.23 -1.28
CA ASN A 130 -0.95 7.92 -1.32
C ASN A 130 -0.15 6.92 -0.50
N ALA A 131 -0.74 5.79 -0.15
CA ALA A 131 -0.13 4.77 0.71
C ALA A 131 1.26 4.30 0.22
N PHE A 132 1.44 4.15 -1.10
CA PHE A 132 2.71 3.69 -1.66
C PHE A 132 3.81 4.76 -1.56
N ALA A 133 3.50 6.02 -1.86
CA ALA A 133 4.46 7.12 -1.74
C ALA A 133 4.86 7.35 -0.28
N LEU A 134 3.90 7.26 0.65
CA LEU A 134 4.18 7.34 2.10
C LEU A 134 5.14 6.22 2.53
N ARG A 135 4.89 4.99 2.11
CA ARG A 135 5.80 3.86 2.41
C ARG A 135 7.18 4.08 1.81
N LEU A 136 7.29 4.49 0.55
CA LEU A 136 8.57 4.82 -0.05
C LEU A 136 9.30 5.96 0.71
N ARG A 137 8.58 6.98 1.21
CA ARG A 137 9.17 8.00 2.09
C ARG A 137 9.74 7.40 3.36
N GLY A 138 9.00 6.49 3.99
CA GLY A 138 9.47 5.76 5.18
C GLY A 138 10.75 4.99 4.91
N ALA A 139 10.79 4.24 3.80
CA ALA A 139 11.99 3.51 3.37
C ALA A 139 13.17 4.45 3.12
N CYS A 140 12.96 5.54 2.35
CA CYS A 140 13.98 6.56 2.09
C CYS A 140 14.51 7.18 3.40
N GLY A 141 13.61 7.47 4.34
CA GLY A 141 13.97 8.04 5.63
C GLY A 141 14.89 7.11 6.44
N ALA A 142 14.54 5.83 6.54
CA ALA A 142 15.36 4.84 7.26
C ALA A 142 16.74 4.66 6.61
N LEU A 143 16.80 4.55 5.28
CA LEU A 143 18.06 4.46 4.54
C LEU A 143 18.93 5.70 4.76
N SER A 144 18.34 6.89 4.67
CA SER A 144 19.05 8.17 4.88
C SER A 144 19.63 8.27 6.28
N ASP A 145 18.90 7.90 7.33
CA ASP A 145 19.36 7.96 8.71
C ASP A 145 20.51 6.98 8.96
N ALA A 146 20.52 5.87 8.23
CA ALA A 146 21.58 4.87 8.28
C ALA A 146 22.80 5.22 7.39
N GLY A 147 22.74 6.35 6.67
CA GLY A 147 23.79 6.73 5.70
C GLY A 147 23.85 5.83 4.47
N LEU A 148 22.76 5.13 4.16
CA LEU A 148 22.65 4.25 2.99
C LEU A 148 21.99 4.98 1.81
N PRO A 149 22.40 4.70 0.57
CA PRO A 149 21.77 5.29 -0.59
C PRO A 149 20.37 4.73 -0.83
N TYR A 150 19.43 5.57 -1.23
CA TYR A 150 18.19 5.13 -1.85
C TYR A 150 18.45 5.00 -3.36
N ASP A 151 18.41 3.78 -3.84
CA ASP A 151 18.59 3.46 -5.26
C ASP A 151 17.22 3.11 -5.89
N GLU A 152 16.75 3.98 -6.79
CA GLU A 152 15.47 3.78 -7.48
C GLU A 152 15.43 2.49 -8.31
N SER A 153 16.58 1.99 -8.76
CA SER A 153 16.68 0.74 -9.51
C SER A 153 16.40 -0.49 -8.63
N MET A 154 16.44 -0.32 -7.30
CA MET A 154 16.08 -1.35 -6.31
C MET A 154 14.61 -1.32 -5.92
N VAL A 155 13.79 -0.49 -6.55
CA VAL A 155 12.33 -0.46 -6.38
C VAL A 155 11.67 -1.31 -7.46
N PHE A 156 11.03 -2.40 -7.05
CA PHE A 156 10.43 -3.38 -7.95
C PHE A 156 8.90 -3.36 -7.81
N GLU A 157 8.24 -2.80 -8.80
CA GLU A 157 6.77 -2.75 -8.84
C GLU A 157 6.16 -4.13 -9.09
N ALA A 158 5.00 -4.37 -8.45
CA ALA A 158 4.19 -5.57 -8.69
C ALA A 158 3.57 -5.60 -10.10
N GLY A 159 3.46 -4.45 -10.77
CA GLY A 159 2.75 -4.32 -12.03
C GLY A 159 1.24 -4.57 -11.85
N ASP A 160 0.57 -4.92 -12.95
CA ASP A 160 -0.88 -5.17 -12.97
C ASP A 160 -1.26 -6.59 -12.50
N VAL A 161 -0.34 -7.30 -11.84
CA VAL A 161 -0.61 -8.66 -11.36
C VAL A 161 -1.47 -8.61 -10.10
N ALA A 162 -2.72 -8.98 -10.23
CA ALA A 162 -3.70 -8.97 -9.13
C ALA A 162 -3.34 -9.91 -7.98
N ASN A 163 -2.53 -10.93 -8.21
CA ASN A 163 -2.09 -11.88 -7.20
C ASN A 163 -0.69 -11.51 -6.69
N GLY A 164 -0.61 -10.99 -5.48
CA GLY A 164 0.64 -10.55 -4.86
C GLY A 164 1.71 -11.63 -4.74
N ILE A 165 1.34 -12.91 -4.57
CA ILE A 165 2.30 -14.03 -4.52
C ILE A 165 2.95 -14.24 -5.88
N ILE A 166 2.16 -14.25 -6.97
CA ILE A 166 2.69 -14.39 -8.33
C ILE A 166 3.57 -13.19 -8.68
N ALA A 167 3.13 -11.98 -8.34
CA ALA A 167 3.91 -10.77 -8.54
C ALA A 167 5.24 -10.83 -7.78
N GLY A 168 5.23 -11.18 -6.50
CA GLY A 168 6.42 -11.31 -5.67
C GLY A 168 7.40 -12.35 -6.22
N HIS A 169 6.91 -13.49 -6.70
CA HIS A 169 7.75 -14.51 -7.35
C HIS A 169 8.43 -13.96 -8.61
N ALA A 170 7.66 -13.31 -9.49
CA ALA A 170 8.22 -12.69 -10.70
C ALA A 170 9.22 -11.58 -10.39
N ILE A 171 9.00 -10.83 -9.32
CA ILE A 171 9.94 -9.81 -8.84
C ILE A 171 11.23 -10.45 -8.37
N ALA A 172 11.18 -11.56 -7.61
CA ALA A 172 12.39 -12.27 -7.19
C ALA A 172 13.27 -12.66 -8.37
N GLU A 173 12.68 -13.16 -9.47
CA GLU A 173 13.39 -13.45 -10.71
C GLU A 173 14.05 -12.17 -11.32
N ARG A 174 13.35 -11.03 -11.30
CA ARG A 174 13.89 -9.75 -11.80
C ARG A 174 15.05 -9.26 -10.95
N ILE A 175 14.95 -9.34 -9.62
CA ILE A 175 16.02 -8.97 -8.70
C ILE A 175 17.27 -9.84 -8.97
N LEU A 176 17.08 -11.15 -9.11
CA LEU A 176 18.17 -12.08 -9.38
C LEU A 176 18.80 -11.88 -10.76
N ALA A 177 17.99 -11.53 -11.77
CA ALA A 177 18.50 -11.21 -13.11
C ALA A 177 19.28 -9.89 -13.11
N ALA A 178 18.84 -8.87 -12.42
CA ALA A 178 19.56 -7.61 -12.26
C ALA A 178 20.92 -7.80 -11.58
N ARG A 179 20.99 -8.72 -10.60
CA ARG A 179 22.24 -9.12 -9.92
C ARG A 179 23.28 -9.69 -10.87
N SER A 180 22.86 -10.46 -11.89
CA SER A 180 23.78 -11.14 -12.79
C SER A 180 24.43 -10.20 -13.84
N GLY A 181 23.87 -9.02 -14.06
CA GLY A 181 24.24 -8.12 -15.16
C GLY A 181 25.18 -6.95 -14.80
N HIS A 182 25.31 -6.60 -13.54
CA HIS A 182 25.98 -5.35 -13.12
C HIS A 182 27.03 -5.56 -12.01
N GLY A 183 28.01 -6.41 -12.21
CA GLY A 183 29.25 -6.36 -11.41
C GLY A 183 29.07 -6.42 -9.89
N GLY A 184 28.01 -7.08 -9.38
CA GLY A 184 27.99 -7.54 -7.99
C GLY A 184 27.39 -6.61 -6.94
N THR A 185 26.36 -5.86 -7.18
CA THR A 185 25.51 -5.39 -6.08
C THR A 185 24.62 -6.53 -5.60
N GLU A 186 25.16 -7.30 -4.67
CA GLU A 186 24.40 -8.37 -4.02
C GLU A 186 23.34 -7.74 -3.13
N PHE A 187 22.04 -7.94 -3.44
CA PHE A 187 21.00 -7.59 -2.49
C PHE A 187 21.03 -8.59 -1.33
N ASP A 188 20.83 -8.07 -0.13
CA ASP A 188 20.94 -8.82 1.13
C ASP A 188 19.64 -8.79 1.96
N GLY A 189 18.66 -7.99 1.51
CA GLY A 189 17.34 -7.89 2.13
C GLY A 189 16.26 -7.47 1.14
N ALA A 190 15.00 -7.79 1.48
CA ALA A 190 13.83 -7.36 0.72
C ALA A 190 12.76 -6.80 1.65
N CYS A 191 12.41 -5.52 1.49
CA CYS A 191 11.28 -4.89 2.16
C CYS A 191 10.06 -4.93 1.23
N CYS A 192 9.01 -5.62 1.65
CA CYS A 192 7.86 -5.91 0.81
C CYS A 192 6.63 -5.12 1.25
N ALA A 193 5.88 -4.59 0.29
CA ALA A 193 4.68 -3.79 0.51
C ALA A 193 3.58 -4.52 1.29
N ASN A 194 3.56 -5.85 1.25
CA ASN A 194 2.62 -6.70 1.97
C ASN A 194 3.10 -8.16 2.03
N ASP A 195 2.44 -8.96 2.87
CA ASP A 195 2.76 -10.35 3.11
C ASP A 195 2.71 -11.22 1.85
N PHE A 196 1.77 -10.97 0.94
CA PHE A 196 1.67 -11.78 -0.29
C PHE A 196 2.85 -11.57 -1.23
N ALA A 197 3.31 -10.33 -1.36
CA ALA A 197 4.53 -10.03 -2.09
C ALA A 197 5.73 -10.73 -1.44
N ALA A 198 5.82 -10.68 -0.10
CA ALA A 198 6.88 -11.36 0.65
C ALA A 198 6.86 -12.88 0.46
N PHE A 199 5.69 -13.53 0.54
CA PHE A 199 5.57 -14.96 0.27
C PHE A 199 6.02 -15.32 -1.14
N GLY A 200 5.67 -14.49 -2.12
CA GLY A 200 6.11 -14.66 -3.51
C GLY A 200 7.63 -14.54 -3.64
N VAL A 201 8.23 -13.53 -3.04
CA VAL A 201 9.68 -13.32 -3.03
C VAL A 201 10.39 -14.50 -2.37
N ILE A 202 9.95 -14.92 -1.18
CA ILE A 202 10.52 -16.07 -0.45
C ILE A 202 10.47 -17.31 -1.35
N ARG A 203 9.36 -17.57 -2.02
CA ARG A 203 9.21 -18.71 -2.92
C ARG A 203 10.17 -18.62 -4.11
N GLY A 204 10.23 -17.45 -4.78
CA GLY A 204 11.11 -17.23 -5.93
C GLY A 204 12.60 -17.38 -5.57
N LEU A 205 13.00 -16.91 -4.38
CA LEU A 205 14.36 -17.10 -3.87
C LEU A 205 14.65 -18.59 -3.59
N ALA A 206 13.70 -19.29 -2.97
CA ALA A 206 13.83 -20.70 -2.65
C ALA A 206 13.98 -21.58 -3.92
N ASP A 207 13.25 -21.26 -5.00
CA ASP A 207 13.36 -21.95 -6.30
C ASP A 207 14.75 -21.77 -6.95
N ARG A 208 15.55 -20.81 -6.50
CA ARG A 208 16.94 -20.56 -6.88
C ARG A 208 17.96 -20.98 -5.80
N GLY A 209 17.51 -21.73 -4.80
CA GLY A 209 18.36 -22.27 -3.73
C GLY A 209 18.79 -21.25 -2.67
N LEU A 210 18.20 -20.06 -2.65
CA LEU A 210 18.47 -19.03 -1.64
C LEU A 210 17.50 -19.18 -0.46
N ARG A 211 18.05 -19.11 0.75
CA ARG A 211 17.30 -19.29 1.99
C ARG A 211 17.01 -17.96 2.66
N VAL A 212 15.80 -17.82 3.15
CA VAL A 212 15.39 -16.68 3.97
C VAL A 212 15.25 -17.17 5.43
N PRO A 213 15.88 -16.57 6.42
CA PRO A 213 16.67 -15.33 6.38
C PRO A 213 18.19 -15.51 6.26
N GLN A 214 18.69 -16.70 5.91
CA GLN A 214 20.13 -17.03 5.99
C GLN A 214 20.94 -16.34 4.88
N ASP A 215 20.43 -16.35 3.66
CA ASP A 215 21.12 -15.82 2.48
C ASP A 215 20.57 -14.44 2.07
N VAL A 216 19.26 -14.19 2.30
CA VAL A 216 18.54 -12.92 2.13
C VAL A 216 17.58 -12.74 3.31
N LYS A 217 17.40 -11.51 3.77
CA LYS A 217 16.50 -11.17 4.89
C LYS A 217 15.29 -10.40 4.41
#